data_1febc8b8d41f737f1b42f4bbbc06b6ae
#
_entry.id   1febc8b8d41f737f1b42f4bbbc06b6ae
#
_cell.length_a   1.000
_cell.length_b   1.000
_cell.length_c   1.000
_cell.angle_alpha   90.00
_cell.angle_beta   90.00
_cell.angle_gamma   90.00
#
_symmetry.space_group_name_H-M   'P 1'
#
loop_
_entity.id
_entity.type
_entity.pdbx_description
1 polymer ?
#
loop_
_entity_poly.entity_id
_entity_poly.type
_entity_poly.pdbx_seq_one_letter_code
_entity_poly.pdbx_strand_id
1 'polypeptide(L)'
;LGVFGCAGTWVKDLLPELPVQPVRKVFAWYQADGRYSVKNKFPAFTGELPNGDQYYGFPAENDALKIGKHNGGQVIHSADERVPFAEVVSDGSEAFPFLRNVLPGIGCCLYGAACTYDNSPDEDFIIDTLPAHDNTLLITGLSGHGFKFASVLGEIAADFAQDKKSDFDLTPFRLSRFQ
;
A
#
# COMPACT_ATOMS: atom_id res chain seq x y z
N LEU A 1 -9.33 -0.10 29.24
CA LEU A 1 -9.92 -0.01 27.88
C LEU A 1 -8.88 0.64 26.98
N GLY A 2 -8.40 -0.11 25.98
CA GLY A 2 -7.45 0.41 24.98
C GLY A 2 -8.18 1.09 23.81
N VAL A 3 -7.50 2.05 23.20
CA VAL A 3 -7.91 2.69 21.95
C VAL A 3 -6.97 2.21 20.85
N PHE A 4 -7.50 2.00 19.64
CA PHE A 4 -6.72 1.58 18.49
C PHE A 4 -6.74 2.67 17.42
N GLY A 5 -5.56 3.15 17.05
CA GLY A 5 -5.36 4.12 15.98
C GLY A 5 -5.02 3.42 14.67
N CYS A 6 -6.04 2.99 13.91
CA CYS A 6 -5.89 2.39 12.57
C CYS A 6 -6.60 3.27 11.53
N ALA A 7 -6.26 4.56 11.50
CA ALA A 7 -7.00 5.55 10.74
C ALA A 7 -6.61 5.61 9.24
N GLY A 8 -5.67 4.77 8.77
CA GLY A 8 -5.15 4.86 7.41
C GLY A 8 -4.63 6.26 7.11
N THR A 9 -4.92 6.79 5.94
CA THR A 9 -4.45 8.12 5.49
C THR A 9 -4.89 9.28 6.40
N TRP A 10 -6.03 9.14 7.10
CA TRP A 10 -6.49 10.14 8.07
C TRP A 10 -5.64 10.23 9.34
N VAL A 11 -4.69 9.31 9.54
CA VAL A 11 -3.77 9.40 10.68
C VAL A 11 -2.99 10.70 10.69
N LYS A 12 -2.67 11.23 9.51
CA LYS A 12 -1.93 12.49 9.37
C LYS A 12 -2.75 13.72 9.79
N ASP A 13 -4.07 13.67 9.58
CA ASP A 13 -4.98 14.72 10.03
C ASP A 13 -5.19 14.68 11.55
N LEU A 14 -5.17 13.47 12.14
CA LEU A 14 -5.34 13.28 13.58
C LEU A 14 -4.04 13.52 14.37
N LEU A 15 -2.90 13.15 13.82
CA LEU A 15 -1.58 13.19 14.44
C LEU A 15 -0.55 13.74 13.43
N PRO A 16 -0.54 15.06 13.20
CA PRO A 16 0.30 15.71 12.18
C PRO A 16 1.80 15.49 12.36
N GLU A 17 2.23 15.27 13.61
CA GLU A 17 3.63 15.05 13.99
C GLU A 17 4.17 13.67 13.61
N LEU A 18 3.31 12.71 13.26
CA LEU A 18 3.78 11.39 12.88
C LEU A 18 4.62 11.44 11.59
N PRO A 19 5.73 10.70 11.56
CA PRO A 19 6.60 10.64 10.39
C PRO A 19 6.00 9.74 9.29
N VAL A 20 4.78 10.04 8.87
CA VAL A 20 4.06 9.29 7.84
C VAL A 20 3.77 10.23 6.67
N GLN A 21 4.05 9.79 5.46
CA GLN A 21 3.78 10.53 4.25
C GLN A 21 2.72 9.82 3.42
N PRO A 22 1.49 10.36 3.35
CA PRO A 22 0.48 9.84 2.45
C PRO A 22 0.86 10.02 0.98
N VAL A 23 0.63 8.98 0.18
CA VAL A 23 0.92 8.97 -1.25
C VAL A 23 -0.29 8.43 -2.00
N ARG A 24 -0.84 9.21 -2.92
CA ARG A 24 -1.87 8.74 -3.84
C ARG A 24 -1.24 7.75 -4.81
N LYS A 25 -1.81 6.58 -4.91
CA LYS A 25 -1.38 5.49 -5.79
C LYS A 25 -2.48 5.15 -6.76
N VAL A 26 -2.09 4.66 -7.93
CA VAL A 26 -3.05 4.12 -8.89
C VAL A 26 -2.68 2.70 -9.27
N PHE A 27 -3.70 1.93 -9.61
CA PHE A 27 -3.59 0.66 -10.29
C PHE A 27 -4.69 0.59 -11.35
N ALA A 28 -4.41 -0.11 -12.41
CA ALA A 28 -5.33 -0.16 -13.54
C ALA A 28 -5.41 -1.56 -14.15
N TRP A 29 -6.47 -1.77 -14.90
CA TRP A 29 -6.69 -2.97 -15.69
C TRP A 29 -6.49 -2.65 -17.15
N TYR A 30 -5.72 -3.50 -17.82
CA TYR A 30 -5.37 -3.37 -19.21
C TYR A 30 -5.91 -4.56 -19.99
N GLN A 31 -6.34 -4.32 -21.21
CA GLN A 31 -6.77 -5.38 -22.10
C GLN A 31 -5.64 -6.40 -22.27
N ALA A 32 -5.94 -7.68 -22.05
CA ALA A 32 -4.97 -8.77 -22.12
C ALA A 32 -5.57 -9.96 -22.84
N ASP A 33 -4.74 -10.69 -23.56
CA ASP A 33 -5.16 -11.94 -24.18
C ASP A 33 -5.03 -13.14 -23.24
N GLY A 34 -5.46 -14.31 -23.71
CA GLY A 34 -5.46 -15.53 -22.91
C GLY A 34 -4.11 -15.96 -22.35
N ARG A 35 -2.97 -15.50 -22.89
CA ARG A 35 -1.62 -15.82 -22.38
C ARG A 35 -1.45 -15.41 -20.93
N TYR A 36 -2.09 -14.33 -20.55
CA TYR A 36 -2.00 -13.73 -19.21
C TYR A 36 -3.12 -14.17 -18.28
N SER A 37 -3.94 -15.13 -18.68
CA SER A 37 -5.12 -15.56 -17.89
C SER A 37 -4.76 -16.55 -16.78
N VAL A 38 -5.58 -16.57 -15.73
CA VAL A 38 -5.56 -17.61 -14.69
C VAL A 38 -5.72 -19.00 -15.29
N LYS A 39 -6.55 -19.15 -16.32
CA LYS A 39 -6.80 -20.44 -17.00
C LYS A 39 -5.52 -21.01 -17.60
N ASN A 40 -4.64 -20.16 -18.10
CA ASN A 40 -3.33 -20.53 -18.64
C ASN A 40 -2.22 -20.49 -17.59
N LYS A 41 -2.59 -20.43 -16.29
CA LYS A 41 -1.67 -20.49 -15.14
C LYS A 41 -0.68 -19.30 -15.10
N PHE A 42 -1.05 -18.15 -15.66
CA PHE A 42 -0.24 -16.96 -15.49
C PHE A 42 -0.26 -16.55 -14.01
N PRO A 43 0.90 -16.31 -13.36
CA PRO A 43 0.94 -16.05 -11.92
C PRO A 43 0.63 -14.59 -11.58
N ALA A 44 0.34 -14.31 -10.32
CA ALA A 44 0.60 -13.00 -9.74
C ALA A 44 2.10 -12.75 -9.75
N PHE A 45 2.52 -11.52 -9.98
CA PHE A 45 3.93 -11.20 -10.17
C PHE A 45 4.32 -9.87 -9.52
N THR A 46 5.60 -9.77 -9.22
CA THR A 46 6.31 -8.50 -9.00
C THR A 46 7.47 -8.43 -9.97
N GLY A 47 7.85 -7.23 -10.36
CA GLY A 47 8.97 -7.03 -11.28
C GLY A 47 9.56 -5.64 -11.11
N GLU A 48 10.85 -5.54 -11.38
CA GLU A 48 11.60 -4.29 -11.33
C GLU A 48 12.24 -4.01 -12.69
N LEU A 49 12.17 -2.77 -13.13
CA LEU A 49 12.87 -2.31 -14.31
C LEU A 49 14.31 -1.85 -13.96
N PRO A 50 15.23 -1.79 -14.92
CA PRO A 50 16.62 -1.35 -14.66
C PRO A 50 16.76 0.05 -14.07
N ASN A 51 15.74 0.89 -14.17
CA ASN A 51 15.71 2.22 -13.56
C ASN A 51 15.21 2.22 -12.10
N GLY A 52 14.95 1.03 -11.52
CA GLY A 52 14.44 0.85 -10.16
C GLY A 52 12.92 0.96 -10.01
N ASP A 53 12.18 1.15 -11.09
CA ASP A 53 10.71 1.17 -11.05
C ASP A 53 10.16 -0.22 -10.72
N GLN A 54 9.38 -0.34 -9.65
CA GLN A 54 8.81 -1.58 -9.16
C GLN A 54 7.33 -1.68 -9.49
N TYR A 55 6.93 -2.82 -10.02
CA TYR A 55 5.57 -3.11 -10.42
C TYR A 55 5.08 -4.41 -9.80
N TYR A 56 3.77 -4.49 -9.59
CA TYR A 56 3.07 -5.72 -9.20
C TYR A 56 1.85 -5.89 -10.07
N GLY A 57 1.46 -7.14 -10.30
CA GLY A 57 0.26 -7.41 -11.09
C GLY A 57 -0.34 -8.78 -10.82
N PHE A 58 -1.52 -8.95 -11.36
CA PHE A 58 -2.33 -10.16 -11.20
C PHE A 58 -2.77 -10.67 -12.56
N PRO A 59 -2.96 -11.99 -12.70
CA PRO A 59 -3.41 -12.58 -13.96
C PRO A 59 -4.69 -11.94 -14.47
N ALA A 60 -4.87 -12.02 -15.78
CA ALA A 60 -6.07 -11.50 -16.40
C ALA A 60 -7.30 -12.34 -16.04
N GLU A 61 -8.33 -11.63 -15.59
CA GLU A 61 -9.69 -12.12 -15.45
C GLU A 61 -10.58 -11.36 -16.43
N ASN A 62 -11.41 -12.06 -17.19
CA ASN A 62 -12.26 -11.46 -18.24
C ASN A 62 -11.47 -10.53 -19.18
N ASP A 63 -10.31 -11.00 -19.65
CA ASP A 63 -9.40 -10.31 -20.54
C ASP A 63 -8.85 -8.96 -20.00
N ALA A 64 -8.86 -8.77 -18.68
CA ALA A 64 -8.34 -7.59 -18.00
C ALA A 64 -7.24 -7.96 -17.00
N LEU A 65 -5.99 -7.58 -17.29
CA LEU A 65 -4.83 -7.76 -16.41
C LEU A 65 -4.66 -6.55 -15.50
N LYS A 66 -4.61 -6.79 -14.19
CA LYS A 66 -4.37 -5.74 -13.20
C LYS A 66 -2.89 -5.50 -12.98
N ILE A 67 -2.47 -4.23 -12.97
CA ILE A 67 -1.10 -3.83 -12.64
C ILE A 67 -1.08 -2.48 -11.91
N GLY A 68 -0.12 -2.30 -11.02
CA GLY A 68 0.20 -1.03 -10.37
C GLY A 68 1.70 -0.85 -10.18
N LYS A 69 2.14 0.39 -10.10
CA LYS A 69 3.52 0.75 -9.75
C LYS A 69 3.64 0.87 -8.23
N HIS A 70 4.57 0.10 -7.62
CA HIS A 70 4.71 0.07 -6.17
C HIS A 70 5.39 1.33 -5.62
N ASN A 71 6.49 1.75 -6.21
CA ASN A 71 7.31 2.86 -5.75
C ASN A 71 7.06 4.19 -6.50
N GLY A 72 5.89 4.36 -7.10
CA GLY A 72 5.45 5.60 -7.74
C GLY A 72 4.41 6.35 -6.90
N GLY A 73 3.62 7.17 -7.57
CA GLY A 73 2.48 7.88 -7.01
C GLY A 73 2.76 9.35 -6.73
N GLN A 74 1.79 10.01 -6.13
CA GLN A 74 1.78 11.45 -5.88
C GLN A 74 1.67 11.70 -4.39
N VAL A 75 2.61 12.47 -3.83
CA VAL A 75 2.51 12.93 -2.45
C VAL A 75 1.24 13.74 -2.27
N ILE A 76 0.48 13.44 -1.23
CA ILE A 76 -0.68 14.20 -0.77
C ILE A 76 -0.51 14.54 0.71
N HIS A 77 -1.19 15.57 1.18
CA HIS A 77 -1.06 16.06 2.55
C HIS A 77 -2.26 15.69 3.42
N SER A 78 -3.39 15.35 2.81
CA SER A 78 -4.58 14.85 3.49
C SER A 78 -5.28 13.77 2.66
N ALA A 79 -6.18 13.01 3.28
CA ALA A 79 -6.99 12.02 2.58
C ALA A 79 -7.91 12.63 1.51
N ASP A 80 -8.34 13.87 1.71
CA ASP A 80 -9.25 14.57 0.80
C ASP A 80 -8.59 14.99 -0.51
N GLU A 81 -7.25 15.05 -0.55
CA GLU A 81 -6.50 15.32 -1.79
C GLU A 81 -6.41 14.11 -2.73
N ARG A 82 -6.93 12.95 -2.32
CA ARG A 82 -6.96 11.77 -3.17
C ARG A 82 -8.02 11.90 -4.25
N VAL A 83 -7.68 12.50 -5.37
CA VAL A 83 -8.57 12.56 -6.53
C VAL A 83 -8.79 11.17 -7.15
N PRO A 84 -9.97 10.89 -7.74
CA PRO A 84 -10.27 9.65 -8.43
C PRO A 84 -9.28 9.30 -9.55
N PHE A 85 -9.29 8.03 -9.98
CA PHE A 85 -8.57 7.60 -11.19
C PHE A 85 -9.09 8.34 -12.42
N ALA A 86 -8.19 8.64 -13.35
CA ALA A 86 -8.39 9.38 -14.60
C ALA A 86 -8.52 10.90 -14.45
N GLU A 87 -8.51 11.44 -13.26
CA GLU A 87 -8.41 12.90 -13.06
C GLU A 87 -6.98 13.41 -13.19
N VAL A 88 -5.99 12.52 -13.12
CA VAL A 88 -4.58 12.83 -13.39
C VAL A 88 -4.19 12.21 -14.72
N VAL A 89 -3.61 13.02 -15.61
CA VAL A 89 -3.31 12.62 -17.00
C VAL A 89 -2.42 11.38 -17.09
N SER A 90 -1.52 11.15 -16.14
CA SER A 90 -0.61 10.00 -16.13
C SER A 90 -1.22 8.70 -15.64
N ASP A 91 -2.38 8.71 -15.00
CA ASP A 91 -2.95 7.54 -14.31
C ASP A 91 -3.03 6.29 -15.18
N GLY A 92 -3.52 6.43 -16.41
CA GLY A 92 -3.67 5.31 -17.34
C GLY A 92 -2.38 4.91 -18.07
N SER A 93 -1.28 5.62 -17.87
CA SER A 93 -0.01 5.39 -18.56
C SER A 93 1.16 5.01 -17.64
N GLU A 94 0.98 5.08 -16.34
CA GLU A 94 2.05 4.82 -15.36
C GLU A 94 2.69 3.43 -15.51
N ALA A 95 1.90 2.43 -15.91
CA ALA A 95 2.38 1.07 -16.11
C ALA A 95 2.98 0.79 -17.51
N PHE A 96 2.85 1.70 -18.47
CA PHE A 96 3.30 1.45 -19.85
C PHE A 96 4.78 1.09 -19.98
N PRO A 97 5.73 1.66 -19.23
CA PRO A 97 7.12 1.25 -19.33
C PRO A 97 7.30 -0.25 -19.04
N PHE A 98 6.63 -0.76 -18.01
CA PHE A 98 6.69 -2.19 -17.67
C PHE A 98 5.95 -3.05 -18.71
N LEU A 99 4.74 -2.67 -19.06
CA LEU A 99 3.92 -3.43 -20.01
C LEU A 99 4.62 -3.62 -21.35
N ARG A 100 5.23 -2.57 -21.89
CA ARG A 100 5.93 -2.61 -23.19
C ARG A 100 7.19 -3.48 -23.16
N ASN A 101 7.91 -3.48 -22.05
CA ASN A 101 9.19 -4.17 -21.94
C ASN A 101 9.05 -5.63 -21.48
N VAL A 102 8.03 -5.94 -20.68
CA VAL A 102 7.94 -7.21 -19.95
C VAL A 102 6.71 -8.04 -20.36
N LEU A 103 5.60 -7.39 -20.70
CA LEU A 103 4.33 -8.07 -20.99
C LEU A 103 3.84 -7.74 -22.41
N PRO A 104 4.47 -8.30 -23.47
CA PRO A 104 4.13 -7.95 -24.85
C PRO A 104 2.71 -8.37 -25.20
N GLY A 105 2.02 -7.50 -25.94
CA GLY A 105 0.64 -7.75 -26.40
C GLY A 105 -0.47 -7.32 -25.44
N ILE A 106 -0.11 -6.68 -24.31
CA ILE A 106 -1.09 -5.97 -23.48
C ILE A 106 -1.60 -4.74 -24.25
N GLY A 107 -2.93 -4.57 -24.25
CA GLY A 107 -3.61 -3.50 -24.96
C GLY A 107 -3.81 -2.21 -24.15
N CYS A 108 -4.90 -1.53 -24.42
CA CYS A 108 -5.22 -0.24 -23.78
C CYS A 108 -5.62 -0.40 -22.31
N CYS A 109 -5.48 0.69 -21.55
CA CYS A 109 -6.08 0.80 -20.22
C CYS A 109 -7.60 0.79 -20.35
N LEU A 110 -8.25 -0.10 -19.62
CA LEU A 110 -9.70 -0.25 -19.61
C LEU A 110 -10.35 0.61 -18.52
N TYR A 111 -9.82 0.55 -17.32
CA TYR A 111 -10.24 1.30 -16.14
C TYR A 111 -9.16 1.20 -15.05
N GLY A 112 -9.34 1.96 -13.99
CA GLY A 112 -8.43 1.93 -12.85
C GLY A 112 -9.09 2.46 -11.58
N ALA A 113 -8.32 2.48 -10.52
CA ALA A 113 -8.71 3.05 -9.24
C ALA A 113 -7.52 3.75 -8.56
N ALA A 114 -7.84 4.74 -7.75
CA ALA A 114 -6.89 5.39 -6.88
C ALA A 114 -7.03 4.86 -5.44
N CYS A 115 -5.90 4.64 -4.79
CA CYS A 115 -5.80 4.32 -3.38
C CYS A 115 -4.74 5.21 -2.72
N THR A 116 -4.43 4.98 -1.45
CA THR A 116 -3.34 5.65 -0.76
C THR A 116 -2.41 4.63 -0.12
N TYR A 117 -1.13 4.96 -0.09
CA TYR A 117 -0.16 4.38 0.83
C TYR A 117 0.15 5.42 1.90
N ASP A 118 0.39 4.96 3.11
CA ASP A 118 0.87 5.78 4.21
C ASP A 118 2.30 5.34 4.49
N ASN A 119 3.25 6.00 3.84
CA ASN A 119 4.65 5.59 3.90
C ASN A 119 5.32 6.16 5.15
N SER A 120 5.94 5.29 5.95
CA SER A 120 6.95 5.68 6.93
C SER A 120 8.27 6.03 6.22
N PRO A 121 9.22 6.72 6.88
CA PRO A 121 10.49 7.11 6.24
C PRO A 121 11.36 5.94 5.77
N ASP A 122 11.27 4.79 6.44
CA ASP A 122 12.00 3.56 6.15
C ASP A 122 11.13 2.48 5.48
N GLU A 123 9.86 2.81 5.20
CA GLU A 123 8.83 1.92 4.66
C GLU A 123 8.47 0.73 5.56
N ASP A 124 9.02 0.63 6.77
CA ASP A 124 8.62 -0.32 7.80
C ASP A 124 7.41 0.18 8.61
N PHE A 125 6.63 -0.75 9.17
CA PHE A 125 5.43 -0.42 9.93
C PHE A 125 5.73 0.41 11.19
N ILE A 126 4.75 1.17 11.64
CA ILE A 126 4.73 1.83 12.94
C ILE A 126 3.71 1.11 13.82
N ILE A 127 4.20 0.46 14.88
CA ILE A 127 3.40 -0.25 15.87
C ILE A 127 3.90 0.16 17.25
N ASP A 128 3.23 1.12 17.89
CA ASP A 128 3.69 1.69 19.16
C ASP A 128 2.51 2.24 19.97
N THR A 129 2.73 2.53 21.22
CA THR A 129 1.82 3.33 22.03
C THR A 129 2.10 4.81 21.85
N LEU A 130 1.06 5.64 21.87
CA LEU A 130 1.24 7.08 21.76
C LEU A 130 1.86 7.64 23.04
N PRO A 131 2.93 8.46 22.97
CA PRO A 131 3.62 8.99 24.16
C PRO A 131 2.72 9.77 25.12
N ALA A 132 1.67 10.41 24.63
CA ALA A 132 0.71 11.15 25.43
C ALA A 132 -0.49 10.31 25.91
N HIS A 133 -0.62 9.06 25.45
CA HIS A 133 -1.78 8.20 25.67
C HIS A 133 -1.36 6.72 25.75
N ASP A 134 -0.85 6.30 26.89
CA ASP A 134 -0.32 4.92 27.11
C ASP A 134 -1.37 3.81 26.82
N ASN A 135 -2.65 4.15 26.84
CA ASN A 135 -3.73 3.23 26.52
C ASN A 135 -4.14 3.24 25.04
N THR A 136 -3.35 3.86 24.16
CA THR A 136 -3.62 3.94 22.73
C THR A 136 -2.53 3.23 21.96
N LEU A 137 -2.87 2.11 21.32
CA LEU A 137 -2.03 1.44 20.34
C LEU A 137 -2.22 2.08 18.96
N LEU A 138 -1.14 2.50 18.36
CA LEU A 138 -1.08 3.01 16.99
C LEU A 138 -0.52 1.92 16.06
N ILE A 139 -1.25 1.62 14.99
CA ILE A 139 -0.79 0.78 13.88
C ILE A 139 -0.97 1.58 12.60
N THR A 140 0.13 2.06 12.02
CA THR A 140 0.12 2.93 10.85
C THR A 140 1.43 2.80 10.04
N GLY A 141 1.62 3.61 9.03
CA GLY A 141 2.83 3.59 8.21
C GLY A 141 3.02 2.23 7.52
N LEU A 142 1.92 1.58 7.09
CA LEU A 142 1.99 0.22 6.51
C LEU A 142 2.54 0.19 5.09
N SER A 143 2.91 1.35 4.54
CA SER A 143 3.71 1.55 3.32
C SER A 143 3.25 0.71 2.11
N GLY A 144 1.93 0.47 2.00
CA GLY A 144 1.31 -0.25 0.89
C GLY A 144 1.45 -1.78 0.92
N HIS A 145 2.03 -2.36 1.97
CA HIS A 145 2.22 -3.81 2.05
C HIS A 145 1.70 -4.47 3.35
N GLY A 146 0.90 -3.77 4.14
CA GLY A 146 0.38 -4.25 5.42
C GLY A 146 -0.72 -5.30 5.33
N PHE A 147 -1.47 -5.39 4.23
CA PHE A 147 -2.65 -6.27 4.14
C PHE A 147 -2.33 -7.74 4.46
N LYS A 148 -1.23 -8.26 3.96
CA LYS A 148 -0.80 -9.65 4.23
C LYS A 148 -0.48 -9.95 5.70
N PHE A 149 -0.30 -8.91 6.52
CA PHE A 149 -0.03 -9.01 7.94
C PHE A 149 -1.27 -8.77 8.83
N ALA A 150 -2.46 -8.62 8.25
CA ALA A 150 -3.67 -8.26 8.99
C ALA A 150 -3.97 -9.21 10.17
N SER A 151 -3.70 -10.52 10.02
CA SER A 151 -3.90 -11.51 11.09
C SER A 151 -2.97 -11.28 12.28
N VAL A 152 -1.67 -11.07 12.04
CA VAL A 152 -0.70 -10.83 13.11
C VAL A 152 -0.86 -9.45 13.73
N LEU A 153 -1.22 -8.43 12.95
CA LEU A 153 -1.54 -7.11 13.49
C LEU A 153 -2.80 -7.16 14.38
N GLY A 154 -3.78 -7.99 14.00
CA GLY A 154 -4.96 -8.24 14.84
C GLY A 154 -4.64 -8.96 16.14
N GLU A 155 -3.70 -9.92 16.15
CA GLU A 155 -3.23 -10.60 17.34
C GLU A 155 -2.51 -9.62 18.29
N ILE A 156 -1.58 -8.80 17.77
CA ILE A 156 -0.91 -7.75 18.53
C ILE A 156 -1.93 -6.79 19.18
N ALA A 157 -2.94 -6.38 18.41
CA ALA A 157 -3.99 -5.51 18.92
C ALA A 157 -4.82 -6.19 20.03
N ALA A 158 -5.13 -7.48 19.89
CA ALA A 158 -5.85 -8.25 20.89
C ALA A 158 -5.07 -8.45 22.18
N ASP A 159 -3.76 -8.67 22.09
CA ASP A 159 -2.87 -8.76 23.26
C ASP A 159 -2.83 -7.42 23.99
N PHE A 160 -2.66 -6.32 23.29
CA PHE A 160 -2.70 -4.98 23.86
C PHE A 160 -4.03 -4.69 24.58
N ALA A 161 -5.17 -5.06 23.97
CA ALA A 161 -6.49 -4.86 24.58
C ALA A 161 -6.69 -5.66 25.89
N GLN A 162 -5.92 -6.72 26.07
CA GLN A 162 -5.97 -7.61 27.23
C GLN A 162 -4.85 -7.36 28.24
N ASP A 163 -4.08 -6.27 28.07
CA ASP A 163 -2.89 -5.95 28.87
C ASP A 163 -1.86 -7.11 28.87
N LYS A 164 -1.80 -7.86 27.78
CA LYS A 164 -0.82 -8.94 27.58
C LYS A 164 0.38 -8.42 26.80
N LYS A 165 1.54 -8.99 27.11
CA LYS A 165 2.73 -8.78 26.31
C LYS A 165 2.58 -9.59 25.01
N SER A 166 2.79 -8.92 23.86
CA SER A 166 2.85 -9.62 22.59
C SER A 166 4.04 -10.58 22.53
N ASP A 167 3.84 -11.74 21.90
CA ASP A 167 4.91 -12.71 21.62
C ASP A 167 5.84 -12.24 20.48
N PHE A 168 5.45 -11.20 19.75
CA PHE A 168 6.27 -10.60 18.70
C PHE A 168 7.20 -9.52 19.24
N ASP A 169 8.42 -9.45 18.73
CA ASP A 169 9.33 -8.34 18.99
C ASP A 169 8.87 -7.09 18.19
N LEU A 170 8.29 -6.13 18.87
CA LEU A 170 7.82 -4.87 18.30
C LEU A 170 8.88 -3.76 18.32
N THR A 171 10.06 -4.02 18.86
CA THR A 171 11.14 -3.02 18.97
C THR A 171 11.49 -2.36 17.64
N PRO A 172 11.60 -3.08 16.51
CA PRO A 172 11.92 -2.48 15.22
C PRO A 172 10.82 -1.54 14.67
N PHE A 173 9.59 -1.63 15.20
CA PHE A 173 8.43 -0.91 14.70
C PHE A 173 8.05 0.32 15.56
N ARG A 174 8.86 0.65 16.57
CA ARG A 174 8.58 1.76 17.46
C ARG A 174 8.88 3.11 16.83
N LEU A 175 8.11 4.13 17.26
CA LEU A 175 8.31 5.53 16.83
C LEU A 175 9.70 6.07 17.20
N SER A 176 10.28 5.59 18.29
CA SER A 176 11.60 6.03 18.75
C SER A 176 12.74 5.77 17.77
N ARG A 177 12.53 4.91 16.76
CA ARG A 177 13.53 4.69 15.69
C ARG A 177 13.71 5.89 14.76
N PHE A 178 12.80 6.87 14.83
CA PHE A 178 12.87 8.10 14.04
C PHE A 178 13.35 9.32 14.84
N GLN A 179 13.80 9.12 16.08
CA GLN A 179 14.28 10.19 16.99
C GLN A 179 15.80 10.32 16.94
#